data_2ebae4fa45dbbbf1bb3d13564898ad4c
#
_entry.id   2ebae4fa45dbbbf1bb3d13564898ad4c
#
_cell.length_a   1.000
_cell.length_b   1.000
_cell.length_c   1.000
_cell.angle_alpha   90.00
_cell.angle_beta   90.00
_cell.angle_gamma   90.00
#
_symmetry.space_group_name_H-M   'P 1'
#
loop_
_entity.id
_entity.type
_entity.pdbx_description
1 polymer ?
#
loop_
_entity_poly.entity_id
_entity_poly.type
_entity_poly.pdbx_seq_one_letter_code
_entity_poly.pdbx_strand_id
1 'polypeptide(L)'
;LASGDTHSPPGHTVSRKETLPMYLWSFLTYGFLGYLLEKVYALVTRSRHTIRKGYLLLPVCPVYGLAMLAVLALPPDMTDTFWHLALYGGLTATAVEYAVHFCCDRLLGVMFWDYSSTKMDLNRRVCLPFALIWGPLAAVTARYIHPLLRPWLTAVPPWLTLAVWLLLTVDSFFTVRLLLQYHDIDLLGWKNLLRRRSAA
;
A
#
# COMPACT_ATOMS: atom_id res chain seq x y z
N LEU A 1 4.13 -55.04 -20.20
CA LEU A 1 4.07 -54.69 -18.76
C LEU A 1 5.18 -53.70 -18.47
N ALA A 2 4.88 -52.41 -18.55
CA ALA A 2 5.75 -51.34 -18.06
C ALA A 2 4.83 -50.30 -17.38
N SER A 3 4.86 -50.34 -16.07
CA SER A 3 4.17 -49.42 -15.18
C SER A 3 4.83 -48.04 -15.30
N GLY A 4 4.09 -47.07 -15.81
CA GLY A 4 4.54 -45.66 -15.86
C GLY A 4 4.20 -44.97 -14.55
N ASP A 5 5.19 -44.77 -13.70
CA ASP A 5 5.09 -43.92 -12.53
C ASP A 5 5.05 -42.45 -12.96
N THR A 6 3.88 -41.86 -12.98
CA THR A 6 3.69 -40.39 -13.12
C THR A 6 4.07 -39.73 -11.79
N HIS A 7 5.32 -39.32 -11.67
CA HIS A 7 5.75 -38.37 -10.62
C HIS A 7 5.08 -37.02 -10.82
N SER A 8 3.97 -36.78 -10.13
CA SER A 8 3.44 -35.44 -9.93
C SER A 8 4.42 -34.67 -9.02
N PRO A 9 4.84 -33.43 -9.39
CA PRO A 9 5.68 -32.63 -8.51
C PRO A 9 4.93 -32.30 -7.22
N PRO A 10 5.59 -32.32 -6.05
CA PRO A 10 4.95 -31.98 -4.79
C PRO A 10 4.45 -30.54 -4.86
N GLY A 11 3.13 -30.37 -4.88
CA GLY A 11 2.50 -29.08 -4.73
C GLY A 11 2.93 -28.47 -3.40
N HIS A 12 3.68 -27.37 -3.44
CA HIS A 12 3.98 -26.55 -2.29
C HIS A 12 2.67 -25.96 -1.76
N THR A 13 1.98 -26.69 -0.90
CA THR A 13 0.94 -26.15 -0.05
C THR A 13 1.61 -25.26 0.99
N VAL A 14 1.76 -23.96 0.67
CA VAL A 14 2.18 -22.95 1.64
C VAL A 14 1.19 -23.02 2.81
N SER A 15 1.71 -23.37 3.98
CA SER A 15 0.88 -23.50 5.19
C SER A 15 0.16 -22.19 5.46
N ARG A 16 -1.15 -22.26 5.74
CA ARG A 16 -2.00 -21.08 6.03
C ARG A 16 -1.47 -20.22 7.19
N LYS A 17 -0.63 -20.80 8.07
CA LYS A 17 0.03 -20.09 9.18
C LYS A 17 1.19 -19.20 8.75
N GLU A 18 1.81 -19.47 7.59
CA GLU A 18 2.94 -18.68 7.09
C GLU A 18 2.52 -17.49 6.23
N THR A 19 1.28 -17.50 5.73
CA THR A 19 0.76 -16.48 4.81
C THR A 19 0.43 -15.16 5.50
N LEU A 20 -0.19 -15.16 6.67
CA LEU A 20 -0.65 -13.95 7.35
C LEU A 20 0.51 -13.01 7.76
N PRO A 21 1.60 -13.48 8.38
CA PRO A 21 2.77 -12.65 8.66
C PRO A 21 3.36 -12.03 7.38
N MET A 22 3.48 -12.81 6.31
CA MET A 22 4.01 -12.32 5.04
C MET A 22 3.17 -11.17 4.45
N TYR A 23 1.83 -11.26 4.50
CA TYR A 23 0.96 -10.18 4.03
C TYR A 23 1.11 -8.92 4.87
N LEU A 24 1.19 -9.03 6.19
CA LEU A 24 1.42 -7.89 7.07
C LEU A 24 2.75 -7.18 6.74
N TRP A 25 3.83 -7.95 6.64
CA TRP A 25 5.14 -7.40 6.34
C TRP A 25 5.24 -6.85 4.92
N SER A 26 4.58 -7.47 3.95
CA SER A 26 4.45 -6.90 2.60
C SER A 26 3.70 -5.57 2.63
N PHE A 27 2.57 -5.50 3.31
CA PHE A 27 1.80 -4.26 3.48
C PHE A 27 2.65 -3.14 4.08
N LEU A 28 3.34 -3.41 5.19
CA LEU A 28 4.17 -2.42 5.86
C LEU A 28 5.36 -1.98 5.02
N THR A 29 6.04 -2.92 4.37
CA THR A 29 7.20 -2.62 3.52
C THR A 29 6.82 -1.77 2.33
N TYR A 30 5.76 -2.15 1.59
CA TYR A 30 5.32 -1.36 0.44
C TYR A 30 4.66 -0.05 0.84
N GLY A 31 3.96 -0.02 1.96
CA GLY A 31 3.46 1.23 2.53
C GLY A 31 4.58 2.18 2.96
N PHE A 32 5.68 1.66 3.52
CA PHE A 32 6.87 2.44 3.85
C PHE A 32 7.61 2.93 2.59
N LEU A 33 7.81 2.06 1.61
CA LEU A 33 8.41 2.45 0.32
C LEU A 33 7.55 3.51 -0.39
N GLY A 34 6.23 3.38 -0.35
CA GLY A 34 5.31 4.39 -0.85
C GLY A 34 5.45 5.73 -0.12
N TYR A 35 5.59 5.71 1.20
CA TYR A 35 5.87 6.94 1.95
C TYR A 35 7.20 7.60 1.55
N LEU A 36 8.26 6.80 1.29
CA LEU A 36 9.53 7.33 0.77
C LEU A 36 9.37 7.91 -0.64
N LEU A 37 8.60 7.23 -1.51
CA LEU A 37 8.29 7.70 -2.86
C LEU A 37 7.59 9.06 -2.83
N GLU A 38 6.60 9.23 -1.96
CA GLU A 38 5.90 10.51 -1.76
C GLU A 38 6.84 11.62 -1.29
N LYS A 39 7.80 11.29 -0.41
CA LYS A 39 8.82 12.25 0.01
C LYS A 39 9.73 12.69 -1.14
N VAL A 40 10.21 11.73 -1.93
CA VAL A 40 11.05 12.01 -3.09
C VAL A 40 10.27 12.86 -4.11
N TYR A 41 9.02 12.49 -4.39
CA TYR A 41 8.15 13.24 -5.27
C TYR A 41 7.95 14.68 -4.79
N ALA A 42 7.66 14.89 -3.52
CA ALA A 42 7.50 16.23 -2.94
C ALA A 42 8.78 17.07 -3.02
N LEU A 43 9.96 16.45 -2.84
CA LEU A 43 11.26 17.13 -2.97
C LEU A 43 11.53 17.54 -4.43
N VAL A 44 11.29 16.65 -5.39
CA VAL A 44 11.55 16.90 -6.82
C VAL A 44 10.60 17.96 -7.38
N THR A 45 9.32 17.87 -7.03
CA THR A 45 8.29 18.81 -7.51
C THR A 45 8.25 20.12 -6.72
N ARG A 46 9.06 20.25 -5.66
CA ARG A 46 9.02 21.38 -4.73
C ARG A 46 7.61 21.68 -4.21
N SER A 47 6.79 20.65 -4.15
CA SER A 47 5.42 20.76 -3.68
C SER A 47 5.40 21.11 -2.19
N ARG A 48 4.61 22.12 -1.82
CA ARG A 48 4.35 22.46 -0.40
C ARG A 48 3.29 21.53 0.22
N HIS A 49 2.76 20.59 -0.55
CA HIS A 49 1.73 19.70 -0.05
C HIS A 49 2.29 18.77 1.02
N THR A 50 1.50 18.60 2.06
CA THR A 50 1.78 17.65 3.16
C THR A 50 2.01 16.26 2.61
N ILE A 51 3.13 15.63 3.02
CA ILE A 51 3.45 14.26 2.63
C ILE A 51 2.30 13.36 3.08
N ARG A 52 1.76 12.57 2.17
CA ARG A 52 0.65 11.65 2.42
C ARG A 52 1.06 10.60 3.47
N LYS A 53 0.77 10.90 4.73
CA LYS A 53 0.90 9.97 5.85
C LYS A 53 -0.46 9.35 6.09
N GLY A 54 -0.55 8.04 6.03
CA GLY A 54 -1.80 7.34 6.36
C GLY A 54 -1.97 7.08 7.85
N TYR A 55 -0.91 7.20 8.65
CA TYR A 55 -0.90 6.90 10.07
C TYR A 55 -0.31 8.04 10.90
N LEU A 56 -0.66 8.09 12.18
CA LEU A 56 -0.18 9.11 13.12
C LEU A 56 1.30 8.89 13.47
N LEU A 57 1.66 7.68 13.87
CA LEU A 57 3.01 7.31 14.32
C LEU A 57 3.83 6.68 13.20
N LEU A 58 3.27 5.71 12.51
CA LEU A 58 3.99 4.93 11.51
C LEU A 58 4.20 5.71 10.21
N PRO A 59 5.42 5.72 9.65
CA PRO A 59 5.71 6.34 8.36
C PRO A 59 5.28 5.41 7.21
N VAL A 60 4.00 5.07 7.17
CA VAL A 60 3.41 4.13 6.22
C VAL A 60 2.28 4.82 5.46
N CYS A 61 2.27 4.68 4.14
CA CYS A 61 1.18 5.10 3.29
C CYS A 61 0.33 3.88 2.90
N PRO A 62 -0.86 3.66 3.50
CA PRO A 62 -1.63 2.43 3.37
C PRO A 62 -2.01 2.06 1.94
N VAL A 63 -2.27 3.05 1.09
CA VAL A 63 -2.70 2.83 -0.30
C VAL A 63 -1.67 2.02 -1.08
N TYR A 64 -0.36 2.29 -0.89
CA TYR A 64 0.71 1.54 -1.57
C TYR A 64 0.81 0.10 -1.08
N GLY A 65 0.67 -0.12 0.24
CA GLY A 65 0.65 -1.45 0.83
C GLY A 65 -0.53 -2.28 0.33
N LEU A 66 -1.75 -1.70 0.33
CA LEU A 66 -2.97 -2.34 -0.17
C LEU A 66 -2.92 -2.62 -1.67
N ALA A 67 -2.46 -1.63 -2.47
CA ALA A 67 -2.32 -1.79 -3.91
C ALA A 67 -1.36 -2.93 -4.23
N MET A 68 -0.21 -3.00 -3.55
CA MET A 68 0.76 -4.05 -3.80
C MET A 68 0.26 -5.43 -3.38
N LEU A 69 -0.44 -5.55 -2.26
CA LEU A 69 -1.09 -6.81 -1.87
C LEU A 69 -2.10 -7.28 -2.92
N ALA A 70 -2.92 -6.36 -3.46
CA ALA A 70 -3.89 -6.67 -4.50
C ALA A 70 -3.20 -7.11 -5.81
N VAL A 71 -2.11 -6.45 -6.20
CA VAL A 71 -1.30 -6.83 -7.38
C VAL A 71 -0.68 -8.21 -7.21
N LEU A 72 -0.14 -8.52 -6.03
CA LEU A 72 0.45 -9.83 -5.73
C LEU A 72 -0.59 -10.96 -5.64
N ALA A 73 -1.87 -10.62 -5.46
CA ALA A 73 -2.98 -11.58 -5.46
C ALA A 73 -3.58 -11.83 -6.85
N LEU A 74 -3.08 -11.17 -7.90
CA LEU A 74 -3.54 -11.39 -9.27
C LEU A 74 -3.26 -12.83 -9.72
N PRO A 75 -4.17 -13.44 -10.49
CA PRO A 75 -3.98 -14.79 -11.00
C PRO A 75 -2.82 -14.88 -12.01
N PRO A 76 -2.21 -16.07 -12.18
CA PRO A 76 -1.03 -16.27 -13.01
C PRO A 76 -1.18 -15.82 -14.47
N ASP A 77 -2.34 -16.02 -15.07
CA ASP A 77 -2.68 -15.62 -16.45
C ASP A 77 -2.63 -14.10 -16.67
N MET A 78 -2.84 -13.32 -15.61
CA MET A 78 -2.72 -11.85 -15.64
C MET A 78 -1.30 -11.36 -15.32
N THR A 79 -0.39 -12.24 -14.93
CA THR A 79 0.95 -11.90 -14.44
C THR A 79 2.08 -12.61 -15.18
N ASP A 80 1.78 -13.45 -16.19
CA ASP A 80 2.70 -14.28 -16.96
C ASP A 80 3.78 -13.47 -17.67
N THR A 81 3.40 -12.36 -18.32
CA THR A 81 4.32 -11.44 -19.01
C THR A 81 4.46 -10.12 -18.25
N PHE A 82 5.55 -9.40 -18.51
CA PHE A 82 5.76 -8.06 -17.95
C PHE A 82 4.62 -7.11 -18.36
N TRP A 83 4.15 -7.19 -19.60
CA TRP A 83 3.12 -6.29 -20.12
C TRP A 83 1.72 -6.61 -19.58
N HIS A 84 1.38 -7.90 -19.40
CA HIS A 84 0.15 -8.28 -18.70
C HIS A 84 0.18 -7.78 -17.25
N LEU A 85 1.28 -7.99 -16.55
CA LEU A 85 1.43 -7.51 -15.19
C LEU A 85 1.39 -5.97 -15.11
N ALA A 86 1.98 -5.25 -16.07
CA ALA A 86 1.90 -3.80 -16.13
C ALA A 86 0.45 -3.32 -16.37
N LEU A 87 -0.28 -3.96 -17.28
CA LEU A 87 -1.67 -3.61 -17.56
C LEU A 87 -2.58 -3.92 -16.37
N TYR A 88 -2.65 -5.19 -15.98
CA TYR A 88 -3.57 -5.62 -14.91
C TYR A 88 -3.14 -5.11 -13.53
N GLY A 89 -1.83 -5.05 -13.26
CA GLY A 89 -1.28 -4.47 -12.04
C GLY A 89 -1.57 -2.98 -11.93
N GLY A 90 -1.44 -2.23 -13.03
CA GLY A 90 -1.78 -0.81 -13.09
C GLY A 90 -3.27 -0.54 -12.87
N LEU A 91 -4.14 -1.32 -13.54
CA LEU A 91 -5.59 -1.25 -13.33
C LEU A 91 -5.96 -1.57 -11.88
N THR A 92 -5.36 -2.63 -11.31
CA THR A 92 -5.59 -3.03 -9.92
C THR A 92 -5.13 -1.96 -8.94
N ALA A 93 -3.92 -1.42 -9.11
CA ALA A 93 -3.40 -0.35 -8.26
C ALA A 93 -4.28 0.91 -8.32
N THR A 94 -4.72 1.30 -9.52
CA THR A 94 -5.64 2.44 -9.72
C THR A 94 -7.01 2.19 -9.09
N ALA A 95 -7.54 0.97 -9.18
CA ALA A 95 -8.79 0.60 -8.53
C ALA A 95 -8.69 0.67 -7.00
N VAL A 96 -7.59 0.18 -6.42
CA VAL A 96 -7.31 0.29 -4.98
C VAL A 96 -7.14 1.75 -4.57
N GLU A 97 -6.42 2.57 -5.34
CA GLU A 97 -6.28 4.01 -5.07
C GLU A 97 -7.64 4.69 -5.04
N TYR A 98 -8.51 4.41 -6.02
CA TYR A 98 -9.87 4.94 -6.04
C TYR A 98 -10.69 4.48 -4.83
N ALA A 99 -10.66 3.18 -4.50
CA ALA A 99 -11.41 2.62 -3.39
C ALA A 99 -10.96 3.19 -2.04
N VAL A 100 -9.66 3.30 -1.80
CA VAL A 100 -9.11 3.89 -0.56
C VAL A 100 -9.53 5.34 -0.43
N HIS A 101 -9.40 6.15 -1.49
CA HIS A 101 -9.86 7.54 -1.46
C HIS A 101 -11.36 7.64 -1.20
N PHE A 102 -12.16 6.82 -1.90
CA PHE A 102 -13.61 6.78 -1.70
C PHE A 102 -13.99 6.45 -0.24
N CYS A 103 -13.34 5.44 0.35
CA CYS A 103 -13.56 5.08 1.75
C CYS A 103 -13.16 6.21 2.71
N CYS A 104 -12.00 6.84 2.50
CA CYS A 104 -11.57 7.96 3.34
C CYS A 104 -12.50 9.16 3.26
N ASP A 105 -12.93 9.52 2.06
CA ASP A 105 -13.89 10.60 1.81
C ASP A 105 -15.25 10.32 2.46
N ARG A 106 -15.79 9.10 2.29
CA ARG A 106 -17.14 8.75 2.76
C ARG A 106 -17.22 8.38 4.24
N LEU A 107 -16.20 7.70 4.77
CA LEU A 107 -16.22 7.19 6.14
C LEU A 107 -15.54 8.13 7.14
N LEU A 108 -14.48 8.85 6.71
CA LEU A 108 -13.71 9.73 7.59
C LEU A 108 -13.92 11.21 7.28
N GLY A 109 -14.57 11.54 6.16
CA GLY A 109 -14.77 12.92 5.72
C GLY A 109 -13.47 13.65 5.37
N VAL A 110 -12.43 12.93 4.94
CA VAL A 110 -11.12 13.48 4.61
C VAL A 110 -10.65 13.05 3.22
N MET A 111 -9.95 13.93 2.53
CA MET A 111 -9.29 13.65 1.26
C MET A 111 -7.78 13.76 1.44
N PHE A 112 -7.06 12.64 1.26
CA PHE A 112 -5.59 12.63 1.35
C PHE A 112 -4.92 13.22 0.12
N TRP A 113 -5.61 13.26 -1.03
CA TRP A 113 -5.15 13.88 -2.29
C TRP A 113 -6.33 14.34 -3.12
N ASP A 114 -6.09 15.24 -4.05
CA ASP A 114 -7.09 15.76 -4.97
C ASP A 114 -6.45 15.94 -6.36
N TYR A 115 -6.98 15.25 -7.35
CA TYR A 115 -6.53 15.32 -8.74
C TYR A 115 -7.38 16.26 -9.60
N SER A 116 -8.24 17.10 -9.03
CA SER A 116 -9.11 18.02 -9.78
C SER A 116 -8.37 19.00 -10.68
N SER A 117 -7.10 19.30 -10.34
CA SER A 117 -6.24 20.15 -11.17
C SER A 117 -5.57 19.40 -12.33
N THR A 118 -5.68 18.05 -12.37
CA THR A 118 -5.05 17.21 -13.37
C THR A 118 -6.06 16.90 -14.47
N LYS A 119 -5.66 17.05 -15.76
CA LYS A 119 -6.51 16.64 -16.86
C LYS A 119 -6.77 15.12 -16.82
N MET A 120 -7.99 14.71 -17.20
CA MET A 120 -8.43 13.31 -17.23
C MET A 120 -8.45 12.65 -15.84
N ASP A 121 -8.89 13.40 -14.83
CA ASP A 121 -9.20 12.85 -13.53
C ASP A 121 -10.58 12.17 -13.52
N LEU A 122 -10.73 11.15 -12.69
CA LEU A 122 -12.01 10.49 -12.40
C LEU A 122 -12.40 10.80 -10.95
N ASN A 123 -13.43 11.67 -10.80
CA ASN A 123 -13.98 12.07 -9.50
C ASN A 123 -12.92 12.64 -8.53
N ARG A 124 -11.88 13.28 -9.02
CA ARG A 124 -10.72 13.81 -8.25
C ARG A 124 -9.89 12.74 -7.52
N ARG A 125 -10.25 11.45 -7.65
CA ARG A 125 -9.68 10.33 -6.88
C ARG A 125 -8.50 9.69 -7.56
N VAL A 126 -8.56 9.52 -8.87
CA VAL A 126 -7.49 8.96 -9.71
C VAL A 126 -7.40 9.77 -10.99
N CYS A 127 -6.26 9.73 -11.68
CA CYS A 127 -6.09 10.39 -12.97
C CYS A 127 -5.23 9.53 -13.91
N LEU A 128 -5.48 9.68 -15.22
CA LEU A 128 -4.83 8.87 -16.24
C LEU A 128 -3.29 8.93 -16.20
N PRO A 129 -2.63 10.09 -16.03
CA PRO A 129 -1.18 10.14 -15.98
C PRO A 129 -0.57 9.26 -14.88
N PHE A 130 -1.15 9.27 -13.68
CA PHE A 130 -0.67 8.42 -12.59
C PHE A 130 -1.03 6.95 -12.80
N ALA A 131 -2.22 6.64 -13.35
CA ALA A 131 -2.60 5.28 -13.70
C ALA A 131 -1.62 4.62 -14.68
N LEU A 132 -1.10 5.39 -15.66
CA LEU A 132 -0.09 4.93 -16.60
C LEU A 132 1.28 4.69 -15.93
N ILE A 133 1.61 5.42 -14.87
CA ILE A 133 2.85 5.23 -14.10
C ILE A 133 2.72 4.01 -13.17
N TRP A 134 1.55 3.78 -12.60
CA TRP A 134 1.29 2.64 -11.71
C TRP A 134 1.54 1.30 -12.38
N GLY A 135 1.25 1.15 -13.68
CA GLY A 135 1.44 -0.08 -14.42
C GLY A 135 2.89 -0.58 -14.41
N PRO A 136 3.84 0.14 -15.02
CA PRO A 136 5.26 -0.23 -15.00
C PRO A 136 5.82 -0.35 -13.58
N LEU A 137 5.42 0.54 -12.66
CA LEU A 137 5.88 0.51 -11.28
C LEU A 137 5.42 -0.78 -10.56
N ALA A 138 4.16 -1.18 -10.73
CA ALA A 138 3.62 -2.42 -10.17
C ALA A 138 4.34 -3.64 -10.78
N ALA A 139 4.55 -3.66 -12.10
CA ALA A 139 5.23 -4.75 -12.78
C ALA A 139 6.68 -4.90 -12.34
N VAL A 140 7.45 -3.83 -12.28
CA VAL A 140 8.83 -3.84 -11.78
C VAL A 140 8.88 -4.31 -10.33
N THR A 141 7.97 -3.78 -9.49
CA THR A 141 7.94 -4.12 -8.07
C THR A 141 7.57 -5.58 -7.85
N ALA A 142 6.53 -6.10 -8.51
CA ALA A 142 6.09 -7.47 -8.32
C ALA A 142 7.08 -8.49 -8.90
N ARG A 143 7.69 -8.19 -10.06
CA ARG A 143 8.53 -9.16 -10.78
C ARG A 143 9.97 -9.17 -10.32
N TYR A 144 10.50 -8.03 -9.88
CA TYR A 144 11.94 -7.92 -9.54
C TYR A 144 12.17 -7.58 -8.07
N ILE A 145 11.43 -6.62 -7.50
CA ILE A 145 11.67 -6.17 -6.13
C ILE A 145 11.09 -7.17 -5.12
N HIS A 146 9.85 -7.62 -5.33
CA HIS A 146 9.18 -8.54 -4.39
C HIS A 146 9.94 -9.86 -4.18
N PRO A 147 10.43 -10.57 -5.22
CA PRO A 147 11.23 -11.79 -5.03
C PRO A 147 12.49 -11.58 -4.19
N LEU A 148 13.15 -10.41 -4.32
CA LEU A 148 14.33 -10.06 -3.52
C LEU A 148 13.97 -9.79 -2.05
N LEU A 149 12.81 -9.21 -1.78
CA LEU A 149 12.34 -8.90 -0.43
C LEU A 149 11.72 -10.10 0.28
N ARG A 150 11.10 -11.02 -0.46
CA ARG A 150 10.35 -12.15 0.07
C ARG A 150 11.09 -12.96 1.15
N PRO A 151 12.38 -13.33 1.00
CA PRO A 151 13.10 -14.07 2.04
C PRO A 151 13.14 -13.31 3.38
N TRP A 152 13.30 -11.98 3.32
CA TRP A 152 13.32 -11.13 4.51
C TRP A 152 11.95 -10.99 5.16
N LEU A 153 10.89 -10.88 4.35
CA LEU A 153 9.51 -10.75 4.82
C LEU A 153 9.01 -12.02 5.52
N THR A 154 9.54 -13.19 5.12
CA THR A 154 9.18 -14.49 5.72
C THR A 154 10.05 -14.87 6.92
N ALA A 155 11.24 -14.28 7.06
CA ALA A 155 12.18 -14.58 8.13
C ALA A 155 11.87 -13.84 9.45
N VAL A 156 10.84 -13.00 9.49
CA VAL A 156 10.54 -12.19 10.67
C VAL A 156 9.95 -13.06 11.79
N PRO A 157 10.50 -12.95 13.02
CA PRO A 157 10.05 -13.79 14.13
C PRO A 157 8.61 -13.44 14.57
N PRO A 158 7.85 -14.45 15.05
CA PRO A 158 6.42 -14.26 15.39
C PRO A 158 6.18 -13.20 16.48
N TRP A 159 7.07 -13.09 17.45
CA TRP A 159 6.93 -12.09 18.52
C TRP A 159 7.01 -10.65 17.98
N LEU A 160 7.91 -10.39 17.01
CA LEU A 160 8.03 -9.09 16.38
C LEU A 160 6.79 -8.78 15.51
N THR A 161 6.30 -9.80 14.80
CA THR A 161 5.06 -9.69 14.02
C THR A 161 3.88 -9.31 14.90
N LEU A 162 3.74 -9.95 16.08
CA LEU A 162 2.68 -9.60 17.03
C LEU A 162 2.84 -8.17 17.57
N ALA A 163 4.06 -7.78 17.96
CA ALA A 163 4.33 -6.44 18.47
C ALA A 163 4.00 -5.35 17.44
N VAL A 164 4.41 -5.55 16.19
CA VAL A 164 4.12 -4.60 15.10
C VAL A 164 2.64 -4.59 14.74
N TRP A 165 1.96 -5.74 14.75
CA TRP A 165 0.51 -5.82 14.54
C TRP A 165 -0.26 -5.05 15.62
N LEU A 166 0.10 -5.19 16.90
CA LEU A 166 -0.48 -4.41 17.99
C LEU A 166 -0.23 -2.91 17.81
N LEU A 167 1.01 -2.52 17.50
CA LEU A 167 1.36 -1.12 17.23
C LEU A 167 0.53 -0.55 16.08
N LEU A 168 0.40 -1.28 14.96
CA LEU A 168 -0.40 -0.88 13.81
C LEU A 168 -1.88 -0.72 14.18
N THR A 169 -2.42 -1.64 15.00
CA THR A 169 -3.81 -1.59 15.46
C THR A 169 -4.06 -0.37 16.34
N VAL A 170 -3.16 -0.10 17.28
CA VAL A 170 -3.25 1.07 18.16
C VAL A 170 -3.14 2.37 17.37
N ASP A 171 -2.14 2.47 16.46
CA ASP A 171 -1.96 3.65 15.62
C ASP A 171 -3.17 3.86 14.69
N SER A 172 -3.71 2.80 14.10
CA SER A 172 -4.94 2.87 13.29
C SER A 172 -6.12 3.39 14.09
N PHE A 173 -6.32 2.91 15.31
CA PHE A 173 -7.41 3.36 16.19
C PHE A 173 -7.30 4.86 16.47
N PHE A 174 -6.14 5.34 16.91
CA PHE A 174 -5.94 6.76 17.20
C PHE A 174 -6.01 7.63 15.94
N THR A 175 -5.46 7.16 14.82
CA THR A 175 -5.54 7.85 13.53
C THR A 175 -6.99 8.04 13.09
N VAL A 176 -7.79 6.97 13.09
CA VAL A 176 -9.21 7.03 12.72
C VAL A 176 -10.00 7.95 13.65
N ARG A 177 -9.79 7.83 14.98
CA ARG A 177 -10.44 8.71 15.96
C ARG A 177 -10.12 10.17 15.74
N LEU A 178 -8.86 10.48 15.46
CA LEU A 178 -8.41 11.85 15.21
C LEU A 178 -9.01 12.40 13.90
N LEU A 179 -9.03 11.62 12.84
CA LEU A 179 -9.59 12.02 11.54
C LEU A 179 -11.11 12.23 11.64
N LEU A 180 -11.85 11.35 12.34
CA LEU A 180 -13.28 11.50 12.55
C LEU A 180 -13.65 12.72 13.40
N GLN A 181 -12.78 13.09 14.36
CA GLN A 181 -13.03 14.22 15.25
C GLN A 181 -12.72 15.57 14.60
N TYR A 182 -11.67 15.65 13.78
CA TYR A 182 -11.15 16.92 13.30
C TYR A 182 -11.27 17.11 11.79
N HIS A 183 -11.50 16.06 11.02
CA HIS A 183 -11.54 16.07 9.55
C HIS A 183 -10.34 16.77 8.89
N ASP A 184 -9.17 16.66 9.51
CA ASP A 184 -7.95 17.37 9.13
C ASP A 184 -6.76 16.41 9.09
N ILE A 185 -6.26 16.15 7.87
CA ILE A 185 -5.11 15.25 7.64
C ILE A 185 -3.78 15.83 8.10
N ASP A 186 -3.66 17.16 8.23
CA ASP A 186 -2.43 17.82 8.68
C ASP A 186 -2.10 17.49 10.13
N LEU A 187 -3.09 17.09 10.92
CA LEU A 187 -2.92 16.63 12.30
C LEU A 187 -2.18 15.28 12.40
N LEU A 188 -2.07 14.51 11.34
CA LEU A 188 -1.21 13.33 11.29
C LEU A 188 0.28 13.70 11.34
N GLY A 189 0.62 14.98 11.17
CA GLY A 189 1.97 15.52 11.38
C GLY A 189 2.23 15.81 12.86
N TRP A 190 3.21 15.13 13.47
CA TRP A 190 3.58 15.28 14.88
C TRP A 190 3.80 16.74 15.33
N LYS A 191 4.41 17.55 14.45
CA LYS A 191 4.64 18.98 14.72
C LYS A 191 3.33 19.79 14.82
N ASN A 192 2.34 19.47 13.99
CA ASN A 192 1.06 20.15 13.96
C ASN A 192 0.17 19.75 15.15
N LEU A 193 0.24 18.47 15.54
CA LEU A 193 -0.45 17.96 16.73
C LEU A 193 0.04 18.67 18.00
N LEU A 194 1.36 18.81 18.19
CA LEU A 194 1.96 19.50 19.33
C LEU A 194 1.61 21.00 19.35
N ARG A 195 1.63 21.67 18.18
CA ARG A 195 1.30 23.09 18.07
C ARG A 195 -0.14 23.37 18.49
N ARG A 196 -1.08 22.50 18.14
CA ARG A 196 -2.49 22.65 18.52
C ARG A 196 -2.72 22.44 20.01
N ARG A 197 -1.96 21.53 20.63
CA ARG A 197 -2.03 21.26 22.08
C ARG A 197 -1.49 22.41 22.94
N SER A 198 -0.57 23.21 22.40
CA SER A 198 -0.04 24.43 23.07
C SER A 198 -0.90 25.68 22.86
N ALA A 199 -1.91 25.62 21.99
CA ALA A 199 -2.82 26.73 21.68
C ALA A 199 -4.23 26.54 22.27
N ALA A 200 -4.50 25.38 22.89
CA ALA A 200 -5.74 25.05 23.61
C ALA A 200 -5.55 25.09 25.12
#